data_6b4f4971069377081b448f33214fca7b
#
_entry.id   6b4f4971069377081b448f33214fca7b
#
_cell.length_a   1.000
_cell.length_b   1.000
_cell.length_c   1.000
_cell.angle_alpha   90.00
_cell.angle_beta   90.00
_cell.angle_gamma   90.00
#
_symmetry.space_group_name_H-M   'P 1'
#
loop_
_entity.id
_entity.type
_entity.pdbx_description
1 polymer ?
#
loop_
_entity_poly.entity_id
_entity_poly.type
_entity_poly.pdbx_seq_one_letter_code
_entity_poly.pdbx_strand_id
1 'polypeptide(L)'
;MPRHIRQLFSACLATLTVSVLMSGCAWLPPQACLPPSRIMVSAEMIFGRNIGDRPGISESAFANFVAREITPRFPDGLTVIDGDGQWRDGVRNVDVRERAKVVLITFADDAQKRADLVAIADSYKRQFSQQSVLTKVGNACVSF
;
A
#
# COMPACT_ATOMS: atom_id res chain seq x y z
N MET A 1 -51.53 11.85 42.21
CA MET A 1 -50.08 11.74 41.90
C MET A 1 -49.51 13.13 41.71
N PRO A 2 -48.49 13.55 42.47
CA PRO A 2 -47.93 14.91 42.38
C PRO A 2 -47.25 15.16 41.03
N ARG A 3 -47.42 16.35 40.50
CA ARG A 3 -46.91 16.84 39.19
C ARG A 3 -45.41 16.58 38.98
N HIS A 4 -44.62 16.53 40.04
CA HIS A 4 -43.17 16.34 39.99
C HIS A 4 -42.74 14.93 39.51
N ILE A 5 -43.53 13.90 39.76
CA ILE A 5 -43.23 12.50 39.34
C ILE A 5 -43.41 12.37 37.83
N ARG A 6 -44.36 13.06 37.21
CA ARG A 6 -44.56 13.03 35.75
C ARG A 6 -43.41 13.72 34.99
N GLN A 7 -42.84 14.78 35.55
CA GLN A 7 -41.70 15.48 34.91
C GLN A 7 -40.41 14.65 34.96
N LEU A 8 -40.17 13.91 36.01
CA LEU A 8 -38.99 13.04 36.13
C LEU A 8 -39.06 11.84 35.18
N PHE A 9 -40.25 11.25 34.97
CA PHE A 9 -40.41 10.18 33.98
C PHE A 9 -40.24 10.66 32.53
N SER A 10 -40.69 11.88 32.23
CA SER A 10 -40.57 12.45 30.89
C SER A 10 -39.11 12.80 30.55
N ALA A 11 -38.32 13.26 31.53
CA ALA A 11 -36.91 13.58 31.37
C ALA A 11 -36.03 12.31 31.19
N CYS A 12 -36.33 11.22 31.95
CA CYS A 12 -35.62 9.96 31.79
C CYS A 12 -35.90 9.28 30.43
N LEU A 13 -37.11 9.38 29.90
CA LEU A 13 -37.46 8.82 28.61
C LEU A 13 -36.78 9.55 27.45
N ALA A 14 -36.63 10.89 27.54
CA ALA A 14 -35.98 11.70 26.55
C ALA A 14 -34.44 11.46 26.49
N THR A 15 -33.80 11.21 27.62
CA THR A 15 -32.38 10.90 27.69
C THR A 15 -32.06 9.51 27.16
N LEU A 16 -32.94 8.53 27.31
CA LEU A 16 -32.74 7.16 26.81
C LEU A 16 -32.83 7.10 25.28
N THR A 17 -33.70 7.91 24.66
CA THR A 17 -33.87 7.92 23.20
C THR A 17 -32.68 8.57 22.46
N VAL A 18 -32.02 9.56 23.07
CA VAL A 18 -30.84 10.22 22.46
C VAL A 18 -29.61 9.31 22.47
N SER A 19 -29.45 8.46 23.49
CA SER A 19 -28.31 7.54 23.59
C SER A 19 -28.33 6.42 22.54
N VAL A 20 -29.46 6.04 21.99
CA VAL A 20 -29.59 4.97 20.98
C VAL A 20 -29.19 5.45 19.59
N LEU A 21 -29.26 6.75 19.30
CA LEU A 21 -28.95 7.30 17.98
C LEU A 21 -27.45 7.51 17.72
N MET A 22 -26.60 7.44 18.75
CA MET A 22 -25.15 7.63 18.62
C MET A 22 -24.37 6.32 18.40
N SER A 23 -25.01 5.17 18.42
CA SER A 23 -24.35 3.85 18.28
C SER A 23 -24.23 3.37 16.81
N GLY A 24 -24.58 4.21 15.83
CA GLY A 24 -24.73 3.81 14.42
C GLY A 24 -23.50 3.91 13.53
N CYS A 25 -22.33 4.33 14.02
CA CYS A 25 -21.21 4.67 13.14
C CYS A 25 -20.00 3.71 13.18
N ALA A 26 -20.11 2.49 13.70
CA ALA A 26 -18.92 1.68 13.98
C ALA A 26 -18.75 0.39 13.15
N TRP A 27 -19.59 0.13 12.15
CA TRP A 27 -19.43 -1.09 11.33
C TRP A 27 -19.55 -0.77 9.84
N LEU A 28 -18.45 -0.26 9.24
CA LEU A 28 -18.27 -0.45 7.82
C LEU A 28 -17.89 -1.92 7.62
N PRO A 29 -18.66 -2.69 6.83
CA PRO A 29 -18.28 -4.07 6.53
C PRO A 29 -16.91 -4.08 5.87
N PRO A 30 -16.08 -5.12 6.12
CA PRO A 30 -14.84 -5.29 5.37
C PRO A 30 -15.17 -5.24 3.87
N GLN A 31 -14.33 -4.57 3.09
CA GLN A 31 -14.55 -4.36 1.66
C GLN A 31 -14.85 -5.70 0.98
N ALA A 32 -16.12 -5.92 0.63
CA ALA A 32 -16.54 -7.12 -0.08
C ALA A 32 -16.28 -6.93 -1.59
N CYS A 33 -15.65 -7.91 -2.22
CA CYS A 33 -15.50 -7.91 -3.67
C CYS A 33 -16.75 -8.48 -4.34
N LEU A 34 -17.19 -7.86 -5.44
CA LEU A 34 -18.24 -8.40 -6.27
C LEU A 34 -17.70 -9.56 -7.11
N PRO A 35 -18.43 -10.68 -7.21
CA PRO A 35 -18.05 -11.78 -8.10
C PRO A 35 -17.85 -11.30 -9.56
N PRO A 36 -16.87 -11.87 -10.32
CA PRO A 36 -15.94 -12.95 -9.95
C PRO A 36 -14.70 -12.52 -9.15
N SER A 37 -14.58 -11.25 -8.76
CA SER A 37 -13.41 -10.72 -8.06
C SER A 37 -13.25 -11.31 -6.66
N ARG A 38 -12.02 -11.44 -6.24
CA ARG A 38 -11.63 -11.83 -4.86
C ARG A 38 -10.64 -10.83 -4.27
N ILE A 39 -10.58 -10.75 -2.95
CA ILE A 39 -9.59 -9.90 -2.27
C ILE A 39 -8.20 -10.51 -2.46
N MET A 40 -7.28 -9.70 -2.96
CA MET A 40 -5.86 -10.03 -3.09
C MET A 40 -5.01 -8.85 -2.58
N VAL A 41 -3.75 -9.11 -2.31
CA VAL A 41 -2.77 -8.06 -2.02
C VAL A 41 -2.28 -7.47 -3.33
N SER A 42 -2.30 -6.14 -3.42
CA SER A 42 -1.68 -5.38 -4.50
C SER A 42 -0.47 -4.63 -3.93
N ALA A 43 0.68 -4.87 -4.50
CA ALA A 43 1.92 -4.19 -4.16
C ALA A 43 2.40 -3.35 -5.35
N GLU A 44 2.89 -2.16 -5.04
CA GLU A 44 3.55 -1.25 -5.97
C GLU A 44 4.94 -0.94 -5.40
N MET A 45 5.97 -1.25 -6.16
CA MET A 45 7.35 -0.99 -5.78
C MET A 45 7.98 -0.03 -6.77
N ILE A 46 8.58 1.06 -6.28
CA ILE A 46 9.23 2.07 -7.13
C ILE A 46 10.73 2.03 -6.89
N PHE A 47 11.46 1.75 -7.95
CA PHE A 47 12.90 1.57 -7.99
C PHE A 47 13.56 2.74 -8.73
N GLY A 48 14.26 3.60 -8.00
CA GLY A 48 15.08 4.66 -8.60
C GLY A 48 16.26 4.07 -9.39
N ARG A 49 16.71 4.76 -10.43
CA ARG A 49 17.76 4.26 -11.33
C ARG A 49 19.02 5.10 -11.34
N ASN A 50 19.10 6.13 -10.53
CA ASN A 50 20.33 6.89 -10.37
C ASN A 50 21.27 6.18 -9.38
N ILE A 51 22.57 6.30 -9.62
CA ILE A 51 23.61 6.00 -8.63
C ILE A 51 24.27 7.35 -8.32
N GLY A 52 24.04 7.85 -7.11
CA GLY A 52 24.29 9.25 -6.80
C GLY A 52 23.39 10.15 -7.65
N ASP A 53 23.96 11.16 -8.33
CA ASP A 53 23.20 12.13 -9.14
C ASP A 53 23.19 11.78 -10.65
N ARG A 54 23.53 10.57 -11.03
CA ARG A 54 23.67 10.17 -12.43
C ARG A 54 22.87 8.92 -12.74
N PRO A 55 22.33 8.79 -13.96
CA PRO A 55 21.82 7.52 -14.45
C PRO A 55 22.89 6.43 -14.31
N GLY A 56 22.60 5.37 -13.56
CA GLY A 56 23.61 4.33 -13.29
C GLY A 56 23.10 2.92 -13.50
N ILE A 57 21.78 2.69 -13.40
CA ILE A 57 21.20 1.37 -13.56
C ILE A 57 20.64 1.25 -14.98
N SER A 58 21.25 0.39 -15.80
CA SER A 58 20.82 0.16 -17.17
C SER A 58 19.52 -0.64 -17.25
N GLU A 59 18.85 -0.63 -18.41
CA GLU A 59 17.68 -1.47 -18.68
C GLU A 59 17.99 -2.95 -18.47
N SER A 60 19.14 -3.41 -19.01
CA SER A 60 19.54 -4.81 -18.86
C SER A 60 19.87 -5.19 -17.43
N ALA A 61 20.47 -4.30 -16.64
CA ALA A 61 20.76 -4.55 -15.22
C ALA A 61 19.44 -4.68 -14.44
N PHE A 62 18.47 -3.81 -14.68
CA PHE A 62 17.16 -3.90 -14.06
C PHE A 62 16.39 -5.15 -14.48
N ALA A 63 16.37 -5.47 -15.79
CA ALA A 63 15.72 -6.67 -16.31
C ALA A 63 16.32 -7.96 -15.68
N ASN A 64 17.64 -8.02 -15.53
CA ASN A 64 18.33 -9.11 -14.85
C ASN A 64 17.93 -9.21 -13.36
N PHE A 65 17.79 -8.08 -12.69
CA PHE A 65 17.29 -8.03 -11.31
C PHE A 65 15.88 -8.58 -11.21
N VAL A 66 14.97 -8.14 -12.08
CA VAL A 66 13.58 -8.67 -12.12
C VAL A 66 13.59 -10.18 -12.30
N ALA A 67 14.36 -10.69 -13.28
CA ALA A 67 14.40 -12.11 -13.60
C ALA A 67 14.96 -12.98 -12.45
N ARG A 68 15.91 -12.47 -11.68
CA ARG A 68 16.60 -13.23 -10.62
C ARG A 68 15.98 -13.06 -9.24
N GLU A 69 15.44 -11.88 -8.94
CA GLU A 69 14.99 -11.53 -7.60
C GLU A 69 13.47 -11.45 -7.47
N ILE A 70 12.78 -10.92 -8.48
CA ILE A 70 11.33 -10.69 -8.37
C ILE A 70 10.54 -11.87 -8.94
N THR A 71 10.80 -12.25 -10.18
CA THR A 71 10.03 -13.31 -10.86
C THR A 71 9.99 -14.64 -10.10
N PRO A 72 11.09 -15.14 -9.50
CA PRO A 72 11.03 -16.40 -8.76
C PRO A 72 10.16 -16.34 -7.51
N ARG A 73 10.03 -15.14 -6.90
CA ARG A 73 9.20 -14.91 -5.73
C ARG A 73 7.74 -14.68 -6.07
N PHE A 74 7.47 -14.15 -7.25
CA PHE A 74 6.13 -13.82 -7.76
C PHE A 74 5.90 -14.40 -9.16
N PRO A 75 5.86 -15.75 -9.27
CA PRO A 75 5.77 -16.43 -10.57
C PRO A 75 4.43 -16.25 -11.27
N ASP A 76 3.37 -15.86 -10.53
CA ASP A 76 2.04 -15.63 -11.10
C ASP A 76 1.96 -14.37 -11.97
N GLY A 77 3.00 -13.52 -11.91
CA GLY A 77 3.14 -12.38 -12.79
C GLY A 77 3.42 -11.07 -12.08
N LEU A 78 3.98 -10.16 -12.85
CA LEU A 78 4.25 -8.78 -12.47
C LEU A 78 4.21 -7.89 -13.71
N THR A 79 4.03 -6.60 -13.51
CA THR A 79 4.10 -5.61 -14.58
C THR A 79 5.17 -4.58 -14.26
N VAL A 80 6.03 -4.27 -15.21
CA VAL A 80 7.06 -3.23 -15.09
C VAL A 80 6.68 -2.05 -15.96
N ILE A 81 6.66 -0.85 -15.37
CA ILE A 81 6.35 0.41 -16.05
C ILE A 81 7.53 1.37 -15.87
N ASP A 82 7.87 2.07 -16.94
CA ASP A 82 8.82 3.19 -16.86
C ASP A 82 8.14 4.41 -16.23
N GLY A 83 8.88 5.11 -15.40
CA GLY A 83 8.43 6.34 -14.76
C GLY A 83 9.57 7.34 -14.57
N ASP A 84 9.19 8.60 -14.38
CA ASP A 84 10.10 9.67 -13.99
C ASP A 84 9.72 10.13 -12.58
N GLY A 85 10.67 9.99 -11.65
CA GLY A 85 10.52 10.39 -10.27
C GLY A 85 11.11 11.76 -10.00
N GLN A 86 10.52 12.49 -9.06
CA GLN A 86 11.08 13.73 -8.54
C GLN A 86 10.86 13.79 -7.04
N TRP A 87 11.91 14.14 -6.29
CA TRP A 87 11.84 14.30 -4.85
C TRP A 87 12.79 15.40 -4.36
N ARG A 88 12.49 15.93 -3.17
CA ARG A 88 13.32 16.95 -2.55
C ARG A 88 14.34 16.29 -1.64
N ASP A 89 15.64 16.47 -1.94
CA ASP A 89 16.71 16.13 -1.03
C ASP A 89 16.77 17.19 0.09
N GLY A 90 16.28 16.82 1.28
CA GLY A 90 16.21 17.72 2.42
C GLY A 90 17.57 18.11 3.01
N VAL A 91 18.61 17.33 2.74
CA VAL A 91 19.98 17.61 3.20
C VAL A 91 20.66 18.63 2.29
N ARG A 92 20.60 18.39 0.98
CA ARG A 92 21.23 19.26 -0.02
C ARG A 92 20.33 20.41 -0.46
N ASN A 93 19.04 20.38 -0.08
CA ASN A 93 18.02 21.36 -0.46
C ASN A 93 17.86 21.53 -1.99
N VAL A 94 17.95 20.44 -2.73
CA VAL A 94 17.78 20.39 -4.21
C VAL A 94 16.69 19.42 -4.62
N ASP A 95 16.08 19.70 -5.78
CA ASP A 95 15.13 18.76 -6.39
C ASP A 95 15.93 17.74 -7.23
N VAL A 96 15.79 16.48 -6.88
CA VAL A 96 16.38 15.36 -7.60
C VAL A 96 15.34 14.83 -8.58
N ARG A 97 15.76 14.64 -9.82
CA ARG A 97 14.98 13.97 -10.86
C ARG A 97 15.69 12.70 -11.28
N GLU A 98 14.95 11.62 -11.36
CA GLU A 98 15.50 10.33 -11.77
C GLU A 98 14.48 9.51 -12.54
N ARG A 99 14.99 8.71 -13.46
CA ARG A 99 14.17 7.65 -14.05
C ARG A 99 13.92 6.58 -13.01
N ALA A 100 12.73 5.98 -13.06
CA ALA A 100 12.32 4.95 -12.14
C ALA A 100 11.67 3.78 -12.88
N LYS A 101 11.63 2.63 -12.23
CA LYS A 101 10.80 1.48 -12.62
C LYS A 101 9.73 1.29 -11.56
N VAL A 102 8.51 1.19 -12.00
CA VAL A 102 7.36 0.83 -11.16
C VAL A 102 7.04 -0.64 -11.42
N VAL A 103 7.09 -1.45 -10.39
CA VAL A 103 6.72 -2.86 -10.45
C VAL A 103 5.41 -3.06 -9.73
N LEU A 104 4.42 -3.55 -10.46
CA LEU A 104 3.10 -3.90 -9.94
C LEU A 104 3.03 -5.42 -9.77
N ILE A 105 2.62 -5.85 -8.58
CA ILE A 105 2.51 -7.28 -8.22
C ILE A 105 1.18 -7.49 -7.52
N THR A 106 0.47 -8.55 -7.91
CA THR A 106 -0.77 -8.97 -7.24
C THR A 106 -0.63 -10.42 -6.81
N PHE A 107 -0.95 -10.71 -5.54
CA PHE A 107 -0.79 -12.05 -4.98
C PHE A 107 -1.83 -12.34 -3.88
N ALA A 108 -2.11 -13.62 -3.62
CA ALA A 108 -2.92 -14.03 -2.48
C ALA A 108 -2.20 -13.61 -1.18
N ASP A 109 -2.95 -13.17 -0.16
CA ASP A 109 -2.34 -12.71 1.10
C ASP A 109 -1.61 -13.87 1.78
N ASP A 110 -0.30 -13.73 1.85
CA ASP A 110 0.64 -14.71 2.38
C ASP A 110 1.79 -13.99 3.08
N ALA A 111 2.13 -14.44 4.30
CA ALA A 111 3.18 -13.81 5.10
C ALA A 111 4.56 -13.90 4.45
N GLN A 112 4.86 -15.01 3.76
CA GLN A 112 6.13 -15.16 3.05
C GLN A 112 6.21 -14.20 1.87
N LYS A 113 5.12 -14.05 1.11
CA LYS A 113 5.06 -13.08 0.00
C LYS A 113 5.25 -11.64 0.46
N ARG A 114 4.69 -11.29 1.63
CA ARG A 114 4.94 -9.98 2.25
C ARG A 114 6.41 -9.79 2.64
N ALA A 115 7.04 -10.82 3.22
CA ALA A 115 8.47 -10.81 3.54
C ALA A 115 9.34 -10.74 2.27
N ASP A 116 8.92 -11.37 1.18
CA ASP A 116 9.60 -11.33 -0.12
C ASP A 116 9.67 -9.91 -0.69
N LEU A 117 8.64 -9.07 -0.50
CA LEU A 117 8.70 -7.65 -0.93
C LEU A 117 9.82 -6.90 -0.20
N VAL A 118 9.97 -7.14 1.11
CA VAL A 118 11.06 -6.53 1.90
C VAL A 118 12.41 -7.03 1.42
N ALA A 119 12.55 -8.33 1.20
CA ALA A 119 13.79 -8.95 0.72
C ALA A 119 14.21 -8.40 -0.66
N ILE A 120 13.26 -8.19 -1.57
CA ILE A 120 13.49 -7.58 -2.89
C ILE A 120 14.00 -6.15 -2.74
N ALA A 121 13.34 -5.33 -1.90
CA ALA A 121 13.76 -3.95 -1.66
C ALA A 121 15.19 -3.89 -1.09
N ASP A 122 15.50 -4.75 -0.13
CA ASP A 122 16.84 -4.83 0.47
C ASP A 122 17.90 -5.33 -0.52
N SER A 123 17.57 -6.32 -1.35
CA SER A 123 18.47 -6.81 -2.40
C SER A 123 18.79 -5.71 -3.40
N TYR A 124 17.78 -4.94 -3.85
CA TYR A 124 17.98 -3.82 -4.77
C TYR A 124 18.88 -2.73 -4.16
N LYS A 125 18.61 -2.34 -2.91
CA LYS A 125 19.43 -1.35 -2.21
C LYS A 125 20.89 -1.76 -2.12
N ARG A 126 21.15 -3.01 -1.78
CA ARG A 126 22.53 -3.53 -1.68
C ARG A 126 23.20 -3.62 -3.03
N GLN A 127 22.50 -4.15 -4.06
CA GLN A 127 23.08 -4.40 -5.37
C GLN A 127 23.40 -3.12 -6.13
N PHE A 128 22.57 -2.11 -5.99
CA PHE A 128 22.66 -0.88 -6.78
C PHE A 128 22.98 0.36 -5.94
N SER A 129 23.41 0.18 -4.70
CA SER A 129 23.76 1.30 -3.78
C SER A 129 22.62 2.32 -3.65
N GLN A 130 21.39 1.85 -3.57
CA GLN A 130 20.22 2.70 -3.43
C GLN A 130 19.91 2.98 -1.95
N GLN A 131 19.42 4.17 -1.66
CA GLN A 131 19.02 4.57 -0.31
C GLN A 131 17.70 3.92 0.10
N SER A 132 16.74 3.85 -0.83
CA SER A 132 15.40 3.36 -0.57
C SER A 132 14.75 2.74 -1.82
N VAL A 133 13.73 1.92 -1.56
CA VAL A 133 12.73 1.49 -2.54
C VAL A 133 11.38 1.80 -1.93
N LEU A 134 10.59 2.65 -2.59
CA LEU A 134 9.22 2.89 -2.13
C LEU A 134 8.40 1.61 -2.35
N THR A 135 7.75 1.14 -1.30
CA THR A 135 6.85 -0.01 -1.38
C THR A 135 5.51 0.35 -0.79
N LYS A 136 4.46 0.28 -1.60
CA LYS A 136 3.08 0.49 -1.20
C LYS A 136 2.33 -0.83 -1.29
N VAL A 137 1.61 -1.20 -0.23
CA VAL A 137 0.88 -2.46 -0.14
C VAL A 137 -0.53 -2.18 0.35
N GLY A 138 -1.50 -2.77 -0.32
CA GLY A 138 -2.92 -2.65 0.04
C GLY A 138 -3.72 -3.84 -0.47
N ASN A 139 -4.98 -3.89 -0.10
CA ASN A 139 -5.90 -4.89 -0.63
C ASN A 139 -6.62 -4.34 -1.86
N ALA A 140 -6.86 -5.21 -2.84
CA ALA A 140 -7.63 -4.91 -4.04
C ALA A 140 -8.58 -6.05 -4.37
N CYS A 141 -9.70 -5.71 -5.00
CA CYS A 141 -10.57 -6.70 -5.63
C CYS A 141 -10.01 -7.03 -7.02
N VAL A 142 -9.67 -8.28 -7.24
CA VAL A 142 -9.00 -8.75 -8.46
C VAL A 142 -9.76 -9.90 -9.10
N SER A 143 -9.90 -9.86 -10.42
CA SER A 143 -10.37 -10.97 -11.27
C SER A 143 -9.39 -11.16 -12.42
N PHE A 144 -9.25 -12.41 -12.87
CA PHE A 144 -8.45 -12.81 -14.04
C PHE A 144 -9.35 -13.41 -15.10
#